data_7d19c20ac0ef2eac3e1b7b00acb0bf7a
#
_entry.id   7d19c20ac0ef2eac3e1b7b00acb0bf7a
#
_cell.length_a   1.000
_cell.length_b   1.000
_cell.length_c   1.000
_cell.angle_alpha   90.00
_cell.angle_beta   90.00
_cell.angle_gamma   90.00
#
_symmetry.space_group_name_H-M   'P 1'
#
loop_
_entity.id
_entity.type
_entity.pdbx_description
1 polymer ?
#
loop_
_entity_poly.entity_id
_entity_poly.type
_entity_poly.pdbx_seq_one_letter_code
_entity_poly.pdbx_strand_id
1 'polypeptide(L)'
;MRSESFRKGLKDGVPIGLGYFAVSFTFGMMAVADGLSIWQAVLISLTNVTSAGQFAGLEIMVMSGSYWEMALTQLIINLRYCLMSFSLAQKFRRDESLVHRYIAAFGVTDEIFGISASQPGKVSAFYNYGVMCVAIPGWVLGTLAGAISGNLLPDFMMSALSVAIYGMFLAIIIPPAKQNKAVLAVVVAAMLISTLFKVIPFLSEVSSGFVIIITTLIVAGAAAYFCPIEDEKEEESVHES
;
A
#
# COMPACT_ATOMS: atom_id res chain seq x y z
N MET A 1 -0.53 -14.17 27.41
CA MET A 1 -1.44 -13.53 26.44
C MET A 1 -0.79 -12.39 25.64
N ARG A 2 -0.40 -11.23 26.20
CA ARG A 2 0.21 -10.13 25.40
C ARG A 2 1.54 -10.55 24.76
N SER A 3 2.43 -11.18 25.51
CA SER A 3 3.72 -11.68 25.02
C SER A 3 3.58 -12.77 23.93
N GLU A 4 2.61 -13.65 24.06
CA GLU A 4 2.33 -14.69 23.06
C GLU A 4 1.79 -14.09 21.77
N SER A 5 0.84 -13.13 21.88
CA SER A 5 0.33 -12.42 20.71
C SER A 5 1.46 -11.68 19.98
N PHE A 6 2.33 -11.00 20.71
CA PHE A 6 3.49 -10.32 20.14
C PHE A 6 4.46 -11.29 19.44
N ARG A 7 4.81 -12.41 20.08
CA ARG A 7 5.67 -13.44 19.48
C ARG A 7 5.06 -14.05 18.23
N LYS A 8 3.74 -14.30 18.26
CA LYS A 8 3.02 -14.77 17.08
C LYS A 8 3.10 -13.73 15.95
N GLY A 9 2.84 -12.46 16.27
CA GLY A 9 2.96 -11.38 15.30
C GLY A 9 4.36 -11.25 14.70
N LEU A 10 5.43 -11.37 15.51
CA LEU A 10 6.80 -11.41 14.99
C LEU A 10 6.99 -12.53 13.96
N LYS A 11 6.52 -13.73 14.29
CA LYS A 11 6.67 -14.90 13.40
C LYS A 11 5.89 -14.75 12.10
N ASP A 12 4.65 -14.31 12.20
CA ASP A 12 3.76 -14.11 11.05
C ASP A 12 4.21 -12.90 10.19
N GLY A 13 4.92 -11.94 10.78
CA GLY A 13 5.50 -10.77 10.10
C GLY A 13 6.75 -11.04 9.27
N VAL A 14 7.46 -12.16 9.50
CA VAL A 14 8.72 -12.45 8.76
C VAL A 14 8.53 -12.50 7.25
N PRO A 15 7.56 -13.20 6.68
CA PRO A 15 7.34 -13.20 5.23
C PRO A 15 7.05 -11.80 4.68
N ILE A 16 6.29 -10.98 5.44
CA ILE A 16 5.97 -9.60 5.06
C ILE A 16 7.24 -8.75 5.06
N GLY A 17 8.05 -8.84 6.12
CA GLY A 17 9.31 -8.09 6.21
C GLY A 17 10.29 -8.40 5.07
N LEU A 18 10.37 -9.68 4.67
CA LEU A 18 11.20 -10.09 3.52
C LEU A 18 10.65 -9.55 2.19
N GLY A 19 9.33 -9.62 1.99
CA GLY A 19 8.69 -9.03 0.81
C GLY A 19 8.87 -7.51 0.76
N TYR A 20 8.70 -6.86 1.90
CA TYR A 20 8.91 -5.41 2.04
C TYR A 20 10.34 -4.99 1.76
N PHE A 21 11.33 -5.75 2.24
CA PHE A 21 12.73 -5.50 1.93
C PHE A 21 12.99 -5.49 0.42
N ALA A 22 12.46 -6.48 -0.31
CA ALA A 22 12.65 -6.58 -1.75
C ALA A 22 12.03 -5.40 -2.51
N VAL A 23 10.81 -4.99 -2.14
CA VAL A 23 10.08 -3.89 -2.79
C VAL A 23 10.73 -2.54 -2.47
N SER A 24 11.02 -2.29 -1.19
CA SER A 24 11.59 -1.02 -0.75
C SER A 24 13.04 -0.85 -1.20
N PHE A 25 13.75 -1.94 -1.46
CA PHE A 25 15.06 -1.89 -2.11
C PHE A 25 14.97 -1.17 -3.46
N THR A 26 13.95 -1.49 -4.26
CA THR A 26 13.74 -0.83 -5.55
C THR A 26 13.37 0.64 -5.38
N PHE A 27 12.55 0.98 -4.37
CA PHE A 27 12.26 2.38 -4.05
C PHE A 27 13.53 3.16 -3.71
N GLY A 28 14.38 2.59 -2.85
CA GLY A 28 15.65 3.21 -2.46
C GLY A 28 16.56 3.52 -3.65
N MET A 29 16.69 2.59 -4.58
CA MET A 29 17.47 2.79 -5.80
C MET A 29 16.89 3.90 -6.68
N MET A 30 15.57 3.85 -6.93
CA MET A 30 14.91 4.86 -7.75
C MET A 30 15.03 6.25 -7.13
N ALA A 31 14.80 6.38 -5.84
CA ALA A 31 14.89 7.65 -5.14
C ALA A 31 16.27 8.31 -5.31
N VAL A 32 17.35 7.52 -5.23
CA VAL A 32 18.72 8.04 -5.42
C VAL A 32 19.01 8.30 -6.89
N ALA A 33 18.57 7.46 -7.81
CA ALA A 33 18.69 7.68 -9.25
C ALA A 33 17.98 8.97 -9.70
N ASP A 34 16.86 9.29 -9.06
CA ASP A 34 16.07 10.51 -9.29
C ASP A 34 16.59 11.73 -8.52
N GLY A 35 17.73 11.62 -7.83
CA GLY A 35 18.46 12.74 -7.24
C GLY A 35 18.18 12.97 -5.74
N LEU A 36 17.41 12.12 -5.06
CA LEU A 36 17.28 12.19 -3.60
C LEU A 36 18.55 11.68 -2.91
N SER A 37 18.90 12.27 -1.78
CA SER A 37 19.93 11.70 -0.92
C SER A 37 19.46 10.41 -0.25
N ILE A 38 20.39 9.53 0.09
CA ILE A 38 20.13 8.28 0.83
C ILE A 38 19.28 8.57 2.08
N TRP A 39 19.62 9.64 2.79
CA TRP A 39 18.92 10.02 4.01
C TRP A 39 17.46 10.42 3.75
N GLN A 40 17.21 11.17 2.68
CA GLN A 40 15.84 11.54 2.29
C GLN A 40 15.00 10.31 1.94
N ALA A 41 15.55 9.38 1.16
CA ALA A 41 14.87 8.13 0.82
C ALA A 41 14.51 7.30 2.07
N VAL A 42 15.46 7.16 3.00
CA VAL A 42 15.26 6.44 4.27
C VAL A 42 14.23 7.13 5.15
N LEU A 43 14.26 8.46 5.25
CA LEU A 43 13.30 9.23 6.04
C LEU A 43 11.88 9.10 5.49
N ILE A 44 11.72 9.14 4.17
CA ILE A 44 10.43 8.89 3.52
C ILE A 44 9.91 7.49 3.90
N SER A 45 10.74 6.47 3.80
CA SER A 45 10.35 5.10 4.14
C SER A 45 10.06 4.88 5.63
N LEU A 46 10.73 5.61 6.51
CA LEU A 46 10.49 5.52 7.96
C LEU A 46 9.16 6.17 8.36
N THR A 47 8.80 7.28 7.69
CA THR A 47 7.60 8.07 8.03
C THR A 47 6.39 7.68 7.20
N ASN A 48 6.58 6.97 6.08
CA ASN A 48 5.53 6.66 5.13
C ASN A 48 5.68 5.24 4.58
N VAL A 49 4.97 4.28 5.14
CA VAL A 49 5.02 2.86 4.75
C VAL A 49 3.87 2.54 3.80
N THR A 50 3.72 3.30 2.72
CA THR A 50 2.55 3.15 1.81
C THR A 50 2.87 2.55 0.45
N SER A 51 4.11 2.15 0.17
CA SER A 51 4.49 1.59 -1.14
C SER A 51 4.02 2.46 -2.33
N ALA A 52 2.83 2.24 -2.87
CA ALA A 52 2.28 3.00 -4.00
C ALA A 52 2.32 4.52 -3.77
N GLY A 53 2.01 4.99 -2.56
CA GLY A 53 2.10 6.41 -2.20
C GLY A 53 3.53 6.95 -2.28
N GLN A 54 4.54 6.16 -1.87
CA GLN A 54 5.94 6.59 -1.95
C GLN A 54 6.42 6.72 -3.39
N PHE A 55 6.08 5.77 -4.27
CA PHE A 55 6.45 5.85 -5.69
C PHE A 55 5.76 7.02 -6.38
N ALA A 56 4.46 7.20 -6.17
CA ALA A 56 3.73 8.35 -6.71
C ALA A 56 4.27 9.69 -6.16
N GLY A 57 4.60 9.72 -4.86
CA GLY A 57 5.22 10.89 -4.24
C GLY A 57 6.60 11.21 -4.82
N LEU A 58 7.42 10.21 -5.07
CA LEU A 58 8.72 10.38 -5.71
C LEU A 58 8.56 11.00 -7.11
N GLU A 59 7.65 10.48 -7.92
CA GLU A 59 7.39 10.99 -9.27
C GLU A 59 6.96 12.46 -9.23
N ILE A 60 6.03 12.84 -8.34
CA ILE A 60 5.58 14.23 -8.17
C ILE A 60 6.74 15.13 -7.74
N MET A 61 7.62 14.67 -6.83
CA MET A 61 8.80 15.43 -6.40
C MET A 61 9.78 15.68 -7.55
N VAL A 62 10.06 14.64 -8.34
CA VAL A 62 10.98 14.71 -9.50
C VAL A 62 10.44 15.66 -10.56
N MET A 63 9.15 15.61 -10.83
CA MET A 63 8.48 16.51 -11.77
C MET A 63 8.27 17.93 -11.22
N SER A 64 8.74 18.24 -10.00
CA SER A 64 8.51 19.52 -9.33
C SER A 64 7.02 19.88 -9.22
N GLY A 65 6.18 18.87 -9.01
CA GLY A 65 4.74 19.02 -8.84
C GLY A 65 4.38 19.84 -7.60
N SER A 66 3.15 20.35 -7.57
CA SER A 66 2.71 21.20 -6.48
C SER A 66 2.47 20.45 -5.17
N TYR A 67 2.58 21.11 -4.03
CA TYR A 67 2.22 20.52 -2.73
C TYR A 67 0.75 20.11 -2.65
N TRP A 68 -0.14 20.78 -3.36
CA TRP A 68 -1.55 20.39 -3.45
C TRP A 68 -1.73 19.09 -4.20
N GLU A 69 -1.02 18.92 -5.29
CA GLU A 69 -1.01 17.68 -6.05
C GLU A 69 -0.49 16.53 -5.18
N MET A 70 0.62 16.73 -4.48
CA MET A 70 1.16 15.75 -3.53
C MET A 70 0.12 15.38 -2.47
N ALA A 71 -0.49 16.38 -1.82
CA ALA A 71 -1.46 16.15 -0.75
C ALA A 71 -2.70 15.39 -1.23
N LEU A 72 -3.27 15.79 -2.37
CA LEU A 72 -4.45 15.14 -2.94
C LEU A 72 -4.14 13.71 -3.42
N THR A 73 -3.01 13.53 -4.10
CA THR A 73 -2.59 12.19 -4.55
C THR A 73 -2.38 11.25 -3.37
N GLN A 74 -1.67 11.69 -2.33
CA GLN A 74 -1.48 10.89 -1.12
C GLN A 74 -2.81 10.59 -0.42
N LEU A 75 -3.72 11.55 -0.34
CA LEU A 75 -5.05 11.33 0.24
C LEU A 75 -5.81 10.25 -0.53
N ILE A 76 -5.88 10.34 -1.85
CA ILE A 76 -6.63 9.40 -2.70
C ILE A 76 -6.02 8.00 -2.64
N ILE A 77 -4.71 7.87 -2.81
CA ILE A 77 -4.03 6.57 -2.79
C ILE A 77 -4.21 5.89 -1.42
N ASN A 78 -4.11 6.66 -0.34
CA ASN A 78 -4.12 6.14 1.02
C ASN A 78 -5.52 6.10 1.67
N LEU A 79 -6.57 6.51 0.97
CA LEU A 79 -7.95 6.46 1.49
C LEU A 79 -8.36 5.03 1.88
N ARG A 80 -7.92 4.03 1.20
CA ARG A 80 -8.09 2.61 1.54
C ARG A 80 -7.61 2.27 2.95
N TYR A 81 -6.54 2.92 3.44
CA TYR A 81 -6.06 2.69 4.80
C TYR A 81 -7.04 3.19 5.87
N CYS A 82 -7.83 4.21 5.58
CA CYS A 82 -8.92 4.61 6.46
C CYS A 82 -9.94 3.48 6.61
N LEU A 83 -10.38 2.88 5.50
CA LEU A 83 -11.34 1.78 5.51
C LEU A 83 -10.78 0.55 6.24
N MET A 84 -9.52 0.18 5.95
CA MET A 84 -8.84 -0.91 6.64
C MET A 84 -8.70 -0.65 8.14
N SER A 85 -8.38 0.58 8.54
CA SER A 85 -8.27 0.97 9.94
C SER A 85 -9.61 0.91 10.66
N PHE A 86 -10.71 1.31 10.03
CA PHE A 86 -12.05 1.15 10.58
C PHE A 86 -12.42 -0.32 10.78
N SER A 87 -12.17 -1.15 9.78
CA SER A 87 -12.41 -2.59 9.86
C SER A 87 -11.54 -3.25 10.95
N LEU A 88 -10.26 -2.92 11.00
CA LEU A 88 -9.34 -3.44 12.00
C LEU A 88 -9.69 -2.98 13.41
N ALA A 89 -10.19 -1.74 13.57
CA ALA A 89 -10.64 -1.22 14.86
C ALA A 89 -11.80 -2.04 15.44
N GLN A 90 -12.67 -2.57 14.58
CA GLN A 90 -13.75 -3.49 15.01
C GLN A 90 -13.21 -4.87 15.38
N LYS A 91 -12.09 -5.30 14.78
CA LYS A 91 -11.44 -6.58 15.05
C LYS A 91 -10.65 -6.56 16.37
N PHE A 92 -10.21 -5.41 16.86
CA PHE A 92 -9.50 -5.29 18.12
C PHE A 92 -10.38 -5.65 19.32
N ARG A 93 -9.73 -6.15 20.36
CA ARG A 93 -10.37 -6.41 21.66
C ARG A 93 -10.93 -5.11 22.23
N ARG A 94 -12.09 -5.19 22.90
CA ARG A 94 -12.75 -4.00 23.47
C ARG A 94 -11.95 -3.36 24.62
N ASP A 95 -11.12 -4.15 25.31
CA ASP A 95 -10.26 -3.74 26.42
C ASP A 95 -8.93 -3.09 25.98
N GLU A 96 -8.66 -3.03 24.68
CA GLU A 96 -7.45 -2.34 24.16
C GLU A 96 -7.61 -0.83 24.25
N SER A 97 -6.60 -0.17 24.85
CA SER A 97 -6.60 1.30 24.98
C SER A 97 -6.51 2.00 23.62
N LEU A 98 -7.05 3.22 23.55
CA LEU A 98 -6.98 4.05 22.34
C LEU A 98 -5.52 4.26 21.86
N VAL A 99 -4.58 4.43 22.81
CA VAL A 99 -3.16 4.62 22.46
C VAL A 99 -2.64 3.42 21.66
N HIS A 100 -2.94 2.19 22.10
CA HIS A 100 -2.53 0.99 21.36
C HIS A 100 -3.18 0.92 19.97
N ARG A 101 -4.42 1.37 19.82
CA ARG A 101 -5.10 1.42 18.53
C ARG A 101 -4.47 2.43 17.58
N TYR A 102 -4.09 3.63 18.07
CA TYR A 102 -3.40 4.64 17.26
C TYR A 102 -2.01 4.18 16.82
N ILE A 103 -1.25 3.55 17.71
CA ILE A 103 0.08 3.00 17.34
C ILE A 103 -0.09 1.90 16.29
N ALA A 104 -1.06 1.00 16.46
CA ALA A 104 -1.33 -0.05 15.47
C ALA A 104 -1.79 0.54 14.12
N ALA A 105 -2.55 1.65 14.13
CA ALA A 105 -3.02 2.32 12.92
C ALA A 105 -1.87 2.87 12.06
N PHE A 106 -0.76 3.32 12.66
CA PHE A 106 0.42 3.77 11.92
C PHE A 106 1.01 2.67 11.02
N GLY A 107 0.94 1.42 11.44
CA GLY A 107 1.47 0.29 10.68
C GLY A 107 0.44 -0.46 9.85
N VAL A 108 -0.75 0.10 9.62
CA VAL A 108 -1.75 -0.53 8.77
C VAL A 108 -1.31 -0.43 7.30
N THR A 109 -1.02 -1.58 6.71
CA THR A 109 -0.79 -1.78 5.29
C THR A 109 -1.68 -2.91 4.80
N ASP A 110 -1.74 -3.14 3.50
CA ASP A 110 -2.58 -4.20 2.92
C ASP A 110 -2.24 -5.58 3.53
N GLU A 111 -0.96 -5.89 3.67
CA GLU A 111 -0.47 -7.17 4.16
C GLU A 111 -0.69 -7.31 5.68
N ILE A 112 -0.36 -6.27 6.45
CA ILE A 112 -0.56 -6.28 7.91
C ILE A 112 -2.05 -6.34 8.25
N PHE A 113 -2.88 -5.61 7.51
CA PHE A 113 -4.32 -5.73 7.61
C PHE A 113 -4.79 -7.15 7.28
N GLY A 114 -4.37 -7.69 6.13
CA GLY A 114 -4.77 -9.01 5.65
C GLY A 114 -4.53 -10.12 6.67
N ILE A 115 -3.31 -10.20 7.23
CA ILE A 115 -3.00 -11.23 8.23
C ILE A 115 -3.69 -10.98 9.59
N SER A 116 -3.92 -9.71 9.94
CA SER A 116 -4.61 -9.36 11.19
C SER A 116 -6.11 -9.64 11.11
N ALA A 117 -6.73 -9.31 9.98
CA ALA A 117 -8.14 -9.58 9.72
C ALA A 117 -8.43 -11.09 9.65
N SER A 118 -7.49 -11.88 9.14
CA SER A 118 -7.59 -13.34 9.03
C SER A 118 -7.41 -14.08 10.36
N GLN A 119 -7.00 -13.40 11.44
CA GLN A 119 -6.90 -14.07 12.75
C GLN A 119 -8.30 -14.45 13.27
N PRO A 120 -8.46 -15.65 13.87
CA PRO A 120 -9.74 -16.04 14.45
C PRO A 120 -10.09 -15.13 15.65
N GLY A 121 -11.35 -14.74 15.76
CA GLY A 121 -11.88 -13.93 16.86
C GLY A 121 -11.30 -12.52 16.93
N LYS A 122 -11.22 -11.94 18.13
CA LYS A 122 -10.66 -10.62 18.38
C LYS A 122 -9.14 -10.65 18.44
N VAL A 123 -8.50 -9.62 17.90
CA VAL A 123 -7.04 -9.48 17.82
C VAL A 123 -6.55 -8.51 18.90
N SER A 124 -5.40 -8.81 19.51
CA SER A 124 -4.72 -7.86 20.37
C SER A 124 -3.81 -6.92 19.56
N ALA A 125 -3.74 -5.65 19.93
CA ALA A 125 -2.81 -4.69 19.36
C ALA A 125 -1.34 -5.16 19.44
N PHE A 126 -1.00 -5.99 20.43
CA PHE A 126 0.33 -6.57 20.57
C PHE A 126 0.68 -7.55 19.44
N TYR A 127 -0.31 -8.19 18.83
CA TYR A 127 -0.09 -8.98 17.61
C TYR A 127 0.39 -8.08 16.47
N ASN A 128 -0.32 -6.98 16.22
CA ASN A 128 0.07 -6.01 15.20
C ASN A 128 1.46 -5.43 15.47
N TYR A 129 1.79 -5.13 16.72
CA TYR A 129 3.14 -4.68 17.09
C TYR A 129 4.22 -5.69 16.71
N GLY A 130 3.96 -6.98 16.96
CA GLY A 130 4.88 -8.03 16.54
C GLY A 130 5.12 -8.02 15.03
N VAL A 131 4.05 -7.90 14.24
CA VAL A 131 4.15 -7.81 12.77
C VAL A 131 4.90 -6.56 12.35
N MET A 132 4.53 -5.39 12.88
CA MET A 132 5.15 -4.09 12.58
C MET A 132 6.64 -4.09 12.91
N CYS A 133 7.06 -4.72 14.01
CA CYS A 133 8.47 -4.82 14.41
C CYS A 133 9.35 -5.59 13.40
N VAL A 134 8.78 -6.33 12.49
CA VAL A 134 9.51 -7.02 11.41
C VAL A 134 9.28 -6.31 10.09
N ALA A 135 8.03 -5.97 9.77
CA ALA A 135 7.66 -5.38 8.50
C ALA A 135 8.29 -3.99 8.29
N ILE A 136 8.16 -3.08 9.26
CA ILE A 136 8.66 -1.70 9.12
C ILE A 136 10.20 -1.67 9.03
N PRO A 137 10.97 -2.35 9.89
CA PRO A 137 12.41 -2.46 9.68
C PRO A 137 12.79 -3.10 8.34
N GLY A 138 12.06 -4.12 7.90
CA GLY A 138 12.26 -4.70 6.57
C GLY A 138 12.13 -3.66 5.46
N TRP A 139 11.10 -2.83 5.53
CA TRP A 139 10.86 -1.73 4.60
C TRP A 139 11.99 -0.68 4.62
N VAL A 140 12.35 -0.20 5.80
CA VAL A 140 13.39 0.83 5.97
C VAL A 140 14.78 0.33 5.56
N LEU A 141 15.14 -0.90 5.98
CA LEU A 141 16.42 -1.51 5.65
C LEU A 141 16.54 -1.84 4.16
N GLY A 142 15.43 -2.26 3.52
CA GLY A 142 15.39 -2.45 2.08
C GLY A 142 15.65 -1.14 1.34
N THR A 143 14.98 -0.06 1.73
CA THR A 143 15.23 1.28 1.16
C THR A 143 16.69 1.71 1.35
N LEU A 144 17.24 1.54 2.55
CA LEU A 144 18.63 1.89 2.83
C LEU A 144 19.59 1.09 1.94
N ALA A 145 19.40 -0.22 1.86
CA ALA A 145 20.21 -1.10 1.04
C ALA A 145 20.12 -0.73 -0.45
N GLY A 146 18.91 -0.46 -0.95
CA GLY A 146 18.66 -0.02 -2.31
C GLY A 146 19.31 1.34 -2.62
N ALA A 147 19.14 2.31 -1.73
CA ALA A 147 19.72 3.64 -1.87
C ALA A 147 21.28 3.63 -1.89
N ILE A 148 21.90 2.78 -1.10
CA ILE A 148 23.36 2.59 -1.12
C ILE A 148 23.77 1.87 -2.41
N SER A 149 23.04 0.84 -2.83
CA SER A 149 23.35 0.03 -3.99
C SER A 149 23.12 0.77 -5.32
N GLY A 150 22.18 1.73 -5.35
CA GLY A 150 21.83 2.48 -6.55
C GLY A 150 23.01 3.19 -7.21
N ASN A 151 24.04 3.54 -6.44
CA ASN A 151 25.28 4.12 -6.96
C ASN A 151 26.33 3.07 -7.41
N LEU A 152 26.09 1.79 -7.17
CA LEU A 152 27.06 0.71 -7.40
C LEU A 152 26.60 -0.27 -8.48
N LEU A 153 25.31 -0.27 -8.83
CA LEU A 153 24.73 -1.23 -9.76
C LEU A 153 24.85 -0.75 -11.21
N PRO A 154 25.19 -1.66 -12.15
CA PRO A 154 25.14 -1.37 -13.57
C PRO A 154 23.73 -1.02 -14.07
N ASP A 155 23.61 -0.17 -15.10
CA ASP A 155 22.35 0.31 -15.67
C ASP A 155 21.36 -0.80 -16.05
N PHE A 156 21.87 -1.95 -16.53
CA PHE A 156 21.00 -3.08 -16.89
C PHE A 156 20.30 -3.69 -15.68
N MET A 157 20.95 -3.71 -14.51
CA MET A 157 20.36 -4.20 -13.25
C MET A 157 19.33 -3.19 -12.73
N MET A 158 19.62 -1.90 -12.84
CA MET A 158 18.66 -0.83 -12.50
C MET A 158 17.38 -0.97 -13.34
N SER A 159 17.51 -1.17 -14.64
CA SER A 159 16.38 -1.37 -15.54
C SER A 159 15.56 -2.64 -15.19
N ALA A 160 16.24 -3.75 -14.88
CA ALA A 160 15.57 -4.99 -14.50
C ALA A 160 14.80 -4.85 -13.17
N LEU A 161 15.37 -4.17 -12.19
CA LEU A 161 14.76 -3.94 -10.89
C LEU A 161 13.58 -2.95 -10.98
N SER A 162 13.65 -1.95 -11.84
CA SER A 162 12.52 -1.05 -12.13
C SER A 162 11.31 -1.81 -12.68
N VAL A 163 11.52 -2.85 -13.49
CA VAL A 163 10.44 -3.71 -13.98
C VAL A 163 9.85 -4.58 -12.87
N ALA A 164 10.63 -4.94 -11.85
CA ALA A 164 10.16 -5.78 -10.74
C ALA A 164 9.02 -5.11 -9.93
N ILE A 165 8.98 -3.77 -9.86
CA ILE A 165 7.88 -3.02 -9.24
C ILE A 165 6.56 -3.32 -9.92
N TYR A 166 6.55 -3.28 -11.24
CA TYR A 166 5.33 -3.59 -12.01
C TYR A 166 4.88 -5.03 -11.77
N GLY A 167 5.84 -5.96 -11.63
CA GLY A 167 5.56 -7.34 -11.24
C GLY A 167 4.86 -7.45 -9.89
N MET A 168 5.27 -6.67 -8.91
CA MET A 168 4.61 -6.61 -7.60
C MET A 168 3.16 -6.11 -7.72
N PHE A 169 2.92 -5.01 -8.42
CA PHE A 169 1.55 -4.51 -8.62
C PHE A 169 0.67 -5.52 -9.35
N LEU A 170 1.20 -6.20 -10.38
CA LEU A 170 0.48 -7.26 -11.06
C LEU A 170 0.15 -8.44 -10.12
N ALA A 171 1.08 -8.82 -9.24
CA ALA A 171 0.85 -9.88 -8.26
C ALA A 171 -0.28 -9.56 -7.28
N ILE A 172 -0.48 -8.29 -6.94
CA ILE A 172 -1.58 -7.82 -6.09
C ILE A 172 -2.90 -7.76 -6.86
N ILE A 173 -2.88 -7.31 -8.12
CA ILE A 173 -4.08 -7.02 -8.93
C ILE A 173 -4.66 -8.29 -9.55
N ILE A 174 -3.83 -9.20 -10.05
CA ILE A 174 -4.27 -10.38 -10.82
C ILE A 174 -5.15 -11.33 -10.01
N PRO A 175 -4.82 -11.71 -8.75
CA PRO A 175 -5.65 -12.67 -8.00
C PRO A 175 -7.09 -12.20 -7.80
N PRO A 176 -7.37 -10.98 -7.28
CA PRO A 176 -8.75 -10.51 -7.14
C PRO A 176 -9.44 -10.30 -8.50
N ALA A 177 -8.73 -9.86 -9.54
CA ALA A 177 -9.30 -9.71 -10.88
C ALA A 177 -9.70 -11.04 -11.52
N LYS A 178 -9.01 -12.15 -11.21
CA LYS A 178 -9.41 -13.51 -11.64
C LYS A 178 -10.65 -14.02 -10.92
N GLN A 179 -10.84 -13.62 -9.67
CA GLN A 179 -11.94 -14.10 -8.85
C GLN A 179 -13.24 -13.30 -9.05
N ASN A 180 -13.11 -12.01 -9.39
CA ASN A 180 -14.26 -11.10 -9.51
C ASN A 180 -14.21 -10.32 -10.83
N LYS A 181 -15.23 -10.53 -11.68
CA LYS A 181 -15.36 -9.86 -12.99
C LYS A 181 -15.52 -8.35 -12.87
N ALA A 182 -16.14 -7.84 -11.79
CA ALA A 182 -16.27 -6.42 -11.55
C ALA A 182 -14.89 -5.79 -11.27
N VAL A 183 -14.06 -6.47 -10.48
CA VAL A 183 -12.66 -6.04 -10.25
C VAL A 183 -11.86 -6.05 -11.55
N LEU A 184 -12.01 -7.08 -12.38
CA LEU A 184 -11.37 -7.14 -13.69
C LEU A 184 -11.79 -5.96 -14.57
N ALA A 185 -13.08 -5.65 -14.64
CA ALA A 185 -13.59 -4.52 -15.41
C ALA A 185 -13.04 -3.18 -14.93
N VAL A 186 -12.96 -2.98 -13.60
CA VAL A 186 -12.36 -1.81 -12.95
C VAL A 186 -10.88 -1.65 -13.34
N VAL A 187 -10.11 -2.75 -13.26
CA VAL A 187 -8.70 -2.74 -13.63
C VAL A 187 -8.51 -2.36 -15.10
N VAL A 188 -9.26 -3.01 -16.00
CA VAL A 188 -9.19 -2.71 -17.45
C VAL A 188 -9.60 -1.27 -17.74
N ALA A 189 -10.68 -0.79 -17.12
CA ALA A 189 -11.13 0.61 -17.29
C ALA A 189 -10.07 1.61 -16.80
N ALA A 190 -9.45 1.37 -15.65
CA ALA A 190 -8.37 2.21 -15.13
C ALA A 190 -7.16 2.23 -16.06
N MET A 191 -6.76 1.07 -16.60
CA MET A 191 -5.66 0.97 -17.57
C MET A 191 -5.98 1.74 -18.86
N LEU A 192 -7.19 1.60 -19.38
CA LEU A 192 -7.62 2.33 -20.59
C LEU A 192 -7.62 3.84 -20.38
N ILE A 193 -8.21 4.33 -19.28
CA ILE A 193 -8.25 5.75 -18.95
C ILE A 193 -6.83 6.31 -18.77
N SER A 194 -5.98 5.65 -18.01
CA SER A 194 -4.59 6.09 -17.82
C SER A 194 -3.81 6.11 -19.15
N THR A 195 -4.06 5.14 -20.03
CA THR A 195 -3.44 5.11 -21.36
C THR A 195 -3.93 6.28 -22.23
N LEU A 196 -5.23 6.60 -22.19
CA LEU A 196 -5.79 7.75 -22.90
C LEU A 196 -5.13 9.06 -22.48
N PHE A 197 -4.91 9.27 -21.18
CA PHE A 197 -4.18 10.43 -20.67
C PHE A 197 -2.76 10.53 -21.25
N LYS A 198 -2.11 9.40 -21.49
CA LYS A 198 -0.73 9.37 -22.02
C LYS A 198 -0.64 9.54 -23.52
N VAL A 199 -1.66 9.06 -24.27
CA VAL A 199 -1.63 9.03 -25.76
C VAL A 199 -2.21 10.30 -26.36
N ILE A 200 -3.21 10.92 -25.74
CA ILE A 200 -3.87 12.11 -26.27
C ILE A 200 -3.02 13.34 -25.92
N PRO A 201 -2.50 14.10 -26.92
CA PRO A 201 -1.57 15.20 -26.70
C PRO A 201 -2.05 16.27 -25.72
N PHE A 202 -3.34 16.61 -25.75
CA PHE A 202 -3.94 17.58 -24.84
C PHE A 202 -4.01 17.06 -23.39
N LEU A 203 -4.21 15.76 -23.18
CA LEU A 203 -4.30 15.13 -21.86
C LEU A 203 -2.92 14.76 -21.30
N SER A 204 -1.92 14.62 -22.15
CA SER A 204 -0.55 14.28 -21.72
C SER A 204 0.16 15.41 -20.96
N GLU A 205 -0.39 16.62 -20.99
CA GLU A 205 0.09 17.74 -20.17
C GLU A 205 -0.39 17.67 -18.71
N VAL A 206 -1.38 16.80 -18.42
CA VAL A 206 -1.85 16.58 -17.05
C VAL A 206 -0.80 15.81 -16.26
N SER A 207 -0.39 16.33 -15.12
CA SER A 207 0.60 15.65 -14.29
C SER A 207 0.12 14.29 -13.79
N SER A 208 1.07 13.38 -13.56
CA SER A 208 0.79 11.99 -13.16
C SER A 208 -0.05 11.89 -11.88
N GLY A 209 0.15 12.77 -10.92
CA GLY A 209 -0.65 12.81 -9.69
C GLY A 209 -2.12 13.09 -9.96
N PHE A 210 -2.43 14.07 -10.81
CA PHE A 210 -3.82 14.34 -11.19
C PHE A 210 -4.43 13.23 -12.06
N VAL A 211 -3.65 12.57 -12.90
CA VAL A 211 -4.12 11.38 -13.65
C VAL A 211 -4.55 10.27 -12.69
N ILE A 212 -3.77 10.01 -11.64
CA ILE A 212 -4.12 9.03 -10.60
C ILE A 212 -5.43 9.42 -9.92
N ILE A 213 -5.56 10.68 -9.48
CA ILE A 213 -6.77 11.18 -8.82
C ILE A 213 -8.00 11.01 -9.70
N ILE A 214 -7.95 11.54 -10.92
CA ILE A 214 -9.07 11.53 -11.85
C ILE A 214 -9.47 10.08 -12.20
N THR A 215 -8.50 9.25 -12.55
CA THR A 215 -8.75 7.85 -12.90
C THR A 215 -9.39 7.10 -11.73
N THR A 216 -8.85 7.28 -10.51
CA THR A 216 -9.38 6.62 -9.31
C THR A 216 -10.81 7.04 -9.02
N LEU A 217 -11.10 8.35 -9.03
CA LEU A 217 -12.44 8.87 -8.75
C LEU A 217 -13.47 8.40 -9.78
N ILE A 218 -13.12 8.44 -11.07
CA ILE A 218 -14.02 7.99 -12.13
C ILE A 218 -14.29 6.49 -12.02
N VAL A 219 -13.24 5.68 -11.94
CA VAL A 219 -13.38 4.23 -12.02
C VAL A 219 -13.96 3.66 -10.71
N ALA A 220 -13.48 4.13 -9.55
CA ALA A 220 -14.01 3.69 -8.27
C ALA A 220 -15.45 4.18 -8.06
N GLY A 221 -15.77 5.42 -8.45
CA GLY A 221 -17.14 5.95 -8.39
C GLY A 221 -18.10 5.17 -9.28
N ALA A 222 -17.69 4.88 -10.52
CA ALA A 222 -18.48 4.04 -11.42
C ALA A 222 -18.66 2.63 -10.87
N ALA A 223 -17.61 2.01 -10.33
CA ALA A 223 -17.70 0.68 -9.74
C ALA A 223 -18.65 0.65 -8.53
N ALA A 224 -18.58 1.64 -7.66
CA ALA A 224 -19.49 1.76 -6.50
C ALA A 224 -20.94 1.92 -6.92
N TYR A 225 -21.21 2.60 -8.04
CA TYR A 225 -22.56 2.82 -8.54
C TYR A 225 -23.13 1.60 -9.30
N PHE A 226 -22.32 0.97 -10.17
CA PHE A 226 -22.81 -0.12 -11.03
C PHE A 226 -22.63 -1.52 -10.45
N CYS A 227 -21.71 -1.69 -9.51
CA CYS A 227 -21.38 -2.97 -8.89
C CYS A 227 -21.30 -2.83 -7.36
N PRO A 228 -22.38 -2.36 -6.68
CA PRO A 228 -22.38 -2.28 -5.23
C PRO A 228 -22.13 -3.69 -4.65
N ILE A 229 -21.32 -3.76 -3.60
CA ILE A 229 -21.16 -4.99 -2.82
C ILE A 229 -22.42 -5.10 -1.98
N GLU A 230 -23.18 -6.17 -2.16
CA GLU A 230 -24.29 -6.50 -1.26
C GLU A 230 -23.68 -6.74 0.13
N ASP A 231 -24.16 -5.99 1.14
CA ASP A 231 -23.78 -6.25 2.52
C ASP A 231 -24.17 -7.69 2.84
N GLU A 232 -23.24 -8.49 3.39
CA GLU A 232 -23.54 -9.77 4.05
C GLU A 232 -24.42 -9.51 5.30
N LYS A 233 -25.65 -9.05 5.08
CA LYS A 233 -26.72 -9.07 6.04
C LYS A 233 -27.41 -10.41 5.87
N GLU A 234 -27.39 -11.20 6.95
CA GLU A 234 -28.29 -12.34 7.19
C GLU A 234 -27.66 -13.73 7.36
N GLU A 235 -26.48 -13.87 7.95
CA GLU A 235 -26.16 -15.17 8.58
C GLU A 235 -26.28 -15.15 10.12
N GLU A 236 -26.49 -14.01 10.77
CA GLU A 236 -26.68 -13.98 12.24
C GLU A 236 -28.12 -14.23 12.72
N SER A 237 -29.12 -14.22 11.83
CA SER A 237 -30.51 -14.43 12.24
C SER A 237 -31.00 -15.90 12.20
N VAL A 238 -30.19 -16.83 11.72
CA VAL A 238 -30.59 -18.27 11.60
C VAL A 238 -30.07 -19.11 12.78
N HIS A 239 -29.23 -18.58 13.65
CA HIS A 239 -28.74 -19.29 14.85
C HIS A 239 -29.39 -18.87 16.18
N GLU A 240 -30.42 -18.00 16.15
CA GLU A 240 -31.22 -17.62 17.33
C GLU A 240 -32.69 -18.04 17.26
N SER A 241 -32.99 -19.09 16.49
CA SER A 241 -34.34 -19.69 16.51
C SER A 241 -34.32 -21.15 16.94
#